data_51190eeb08e1469428aa70fc6a002acb
#
_entry.id   51190eeb08e1469428aa70fc6a002acb
#
_cell.length_a   1.000
_cell.length_b   1.000
_cell.length_c   1.000
_cell.angle_alpha   90.00
_cell.angle_beta   90.00
_cell.angle_gamma   90.00
#
_symmetry.space_group_name_H-M   'P 1'
#
loop_
_entity.id
_entity.type
_entity.pdbx_description
1 polymer ?
#
loop_
_entity_poly.entity_id
_entity_poly.type
_entity_poly.pdbx_seq_one_letter_code
_entity_poly.pdbx_strand_id
1 'polypeptide(L)'
;VPFPVNLCTLSQIFHEPFTKEKAQQYFQKVQQDPQSCKTFEDIAIASVGADLYEMFYKHYTEKQWGMPCKELDASIFSRIPIRLNNDQRYFSDRYQGIPKAGFTAMMKRMLNAKMHILLNTDYQQIKDEISYEKLIYTGPLDAYYDYCYGHLPYRCLRFAFETHDTPSYQQAAVINYPNDYDYTRITEFKKLTG
;
A
#
# COMPACT_ATOMS: atom_id res chain seq x y z
N VAL A 1 -10.60 -13.74 4.36
CA VAL A 1 -10.98 -13.60 2.93
C VAL A 1 -9.85 -12.99 2.14
N PRO A 2 -9.72 -13.25 0.83
CA PRO A 2 -8.74 -12.60 -0.04
C PRO A 2 -8.97 -11.09 -0.15
N PHE A 3 -7.88 -10.34 -0.27
CA PHE A 3 -7.89 -8.91 -0.56
C PHE A 3 -6.83 -8.61 -1.63
N PRO A 4 -7.07 -7.77 -2.61
CA PRO A 4 -8.19 -6.83 -2.80
C PRO A 4 -9.52 -7.50 -3.15
N VAL A 5 -10.63 -6.72 -3.07
CA VAL A 5 -11.98 -7.21 -3.35
C VAL A 5 -12.07 -7.80 -4.76
N ASN A 6 -12.46 -9.07 -4.85
CA ASN A 6 -12.59 -9.85 -6.07
C ASN A 6 -13.74 -10.87 -5.94
N LEU A 7 -13.96 -11.71 -6.95
CA LEU A 7 -15.06 -12.70 -6.90
C LEU A 7 -14.93 -13.69 -5.73
N CYS A 8 -13.70 -14.12 -5.39
CA CYS A 8 -13.48 -14.98 -4.22
C CYS A 8 -13.83 -14.26 -2.92
N THR A 9 -13.48 -12.98 -2.80
CA THR A 9 -13.80 -12.15 -1.63
C THR A 9 -15.31 -12.07 -1.44
N LEU A 10 -16.04 -11.69 -2.50
CA LEU A 10 -17.50 -11.57 -2.46
C LEU A 10 -18.16 -12.91 -2.15
N SER A 11 -17.69 -14.00 -2.77
CA SER A 11 -18.25 -15.32 -2.52
C SER A 11 -18.10 -15.77 -1.07
N GLN A 12 -16.97 -15.45 -0.43
CA GLN A 12 -16.74 -15.81 0.97
C GLN A 12 -17.54 -14.94 1.93
N ILE A 13 -17.72 -13.65 1.64
CA ILE A 13 -18.48 -12.73 2.50
C ILE A 13 -19.98 -13.05 2.46
N PHE A 14 -20.51 -13.24 1.26
CA PHE A 14 -21.94 -13.47 1.09
C PHE A 14 -22.34 -14.95 1.19
N HIS A 15 -21.39 -15.85 1.47
CA HIS A 15 -21.60 -17.30 1.59
C HIS A 15 -22.32 -17.93 0.39
N GLU A 16 -22.07 -17.40 -0.82
CA GLU A 16 -22.65 -17.87 -2.06
C GLU A 16 -21.70 -17.62 -3.25
N PRO A 17 -21.75 -18.43 -4.33
CA PRO A 17 -20.89 -18.22 -5.49
C PRO A 17 -21.19 -16.87 -6.17
N PHE A 18 -20.15 -16.07 -6.38
CA PHE A 18 -20.22 -14.85 -7.18
C PHE A 18 -19.62 -15.06 -8.57
N THR A 19 -20.46 -14.90 -9.58
CA THR A 19 -20.02 -14.77 -10.97
C THR A 19 -19.69 -13.31 -11.27
N LYS A 20 -19.07 -13.06 -12.43
CA LYS A 20 -18.80 -11.71 -12.90
C LYS A 20 -20.08 -10.88 -13.02
N GLU A 21 -21.13 -11.48 -13.57
CA GLU A 21 -22.44 -10.85 -13.79
C GLU A 21 -23.10 -10.46 -12.46
N LYS A 22 -23.04 -11.38 -11.48
CA LYS A 22 -23.57 -11.12 -10.14
C LYS A 22 -22.81 -10.02 -9.41
N ALA A 23 -21.48 -10.01 -9.54
CA ALA A 23 -20.65 -8.94 -8.99
C ALA A 23 -20.93 -7.59 -9.67
N GLN A 24 -21.12 -7.57 -10.98
CA GLN A 24 -21.54 -6.36 -11.69
C GLN A 24 -22.90 -5.84 -11.20
N GLN A 25 -23.88 -6.71 -11.02
CA GLN A 25 -25.19 -6.34 -10.48
C GLN A 25 -25.09 -5.80 -9.03
N TYR A 26 -24.25 -6.41 -8.20
CA TYR A 26 -23.99 -5.92 -6.85
C TYR A 26 -23.41 -4.50 -6.89
N PHE A 27 -22.33 -4.28 -7.65
CA PHE A 27 -21.71 -2.96 -7.73
C PHE A 27 -22.62 -1.91 -8.37
N GLN A 28 -23.40 -2.26 -9.40
CA GLN A 28 -24.41 -1.34 -9.98
C GLN A 28 -25.44 -0.86 -8.95
N LYS A 29 -25.78 -1.68 -7.96
CA LYS A 29 -26.73 -1.27 -6.91
C LYS A 29 -26.12 -0.36 -5.85
N VAL A 30 -24.84 -0.54 -5.55
CA VAL A 30 -24.16 0.16 -4.45
C VAL A 30 -23.31 1.34 -4.91
N GLN A 31 -22.85 1.32 -6.17
CA GLN A 31 -22.02 2.40 -6.71
C GLN A 31 -22.80 3.69 -6.91
N GLN A 32 -22.16 4.79 -6.58
CA GLN A 32 -22.65 6.14 -6.76
C GLN A 32 -21.71 6.94 -7.68
N ASP A 33 -22.13 8.14 -8.09
CA ASP A 33 -21.33 8.99 -8.95
C ASP A 33 -20.04 9.45 -8.23
N PRO A 34 -18.85 9.04 -8.71
CA PRO A 34 -17.57 9.41 -8.09
C PRO A 34 -17.26 10.91 -8.20
N GLN A 35 -17.90 11.65 -9.11
CA GLN A 35 -17.57 13.08 -9.33
C GLN A 35 -17.92 13.97 -8.13
N SER A 36 -18.82 13.53 -7.28
CA SER A 36 -19.19 14.24 -6.05
C SER A 36 -18.31 13.90 -4.84
N CYS A 37 -17.46 12.88 -4.95
CA CYS A 37 -16.65 12.35 -3.85
C CYS A 37 -15.42 13.23 -3.59
N LYS A 38 -15.29 13.75 -2.39
CA LYS A 38 -14.16 14.58 -1.95
C LYS A 38 -13.25 13.87 -0.97
N THR A 39 -13.80 12.98 -0.18
CA THR A 39 -13.08 12.27 0.88
C THR A 39 -12.86 10.80 0.53
N PHE A 40 -11.91 10.17 1.25
CA PHE A 40 -11.70 8.72 1.16
C PHE A 40 -13.00 7.95 1.47
N GLU A 41 -13.75 8.38 2.48
CA GLU A 41 -15.03 7.75 2.85
C GLU A 41 -16.03 7.81 1.70
N ASP A 42 -16.23 9.00 1.10
CA ASP A 42 -17.15 9.18 0.00
C ASP A 42 -16.83 8.23 -1.17
N ILE A 43 -15.59 8.24 -1.64
CA ILE A 43 -15.19 7.44 -2.80
C ILE A 43 -15.18 5.94 -2.50
N ALA A 44 -14.84 5.54 -1.28
CA ALA A 44 -14.87 4.13 -0.89
C ALA A 44 -16.32 3.62 -0.85
N ILE A 45 -17.24 4.33 -0.20
CA ILE A 45 -18.66 3.96 -0.16
C ILE A 45 -19.25 3.98 -1.57
N ALA A 46 -18.95 5.01 -2.37
CA ALA A 46 -19.40 5.09 -3.75
C ALA A 46 -18.89 3.94 -4.63
N SER A 47 -17.73 3.38 -4.32
CA SER A 47 -17.10 2.32 -5.10
C SER A 47 -17.52 0.91 -4.71
N VAL A 48 -17.61 0.62 -3.41
CA VAL A 48 -17.81 -0.75 -2.91
C VAL A 48 -19.09 -0.91 -2.08
N GLY A 49 -19.77 0.17 -1.75
CA GLY A 49 -20.91 0.18 -0.83
C GLY A 49 -20.51 0.25 0.64
N ALA A 50 -21.46 0.63 1.49
CA ALA A 50 -21.20 0.87 2.91
C ALA A 50 -20.72 -0.40 3.65
N ASP A 51 -21.28 -1.57 3.35
CA ASP A 51 -20.96 -2.81 4.05
C ASP A 51 -19.49 -3.21 3.84
N LEU A 52 -18.99 -3.21 2.59
CA LEU A 52 -17.59 -3.52 2.29
C LEU A 52 -16.65 -2.42 2.78
N TYR A 53 -17.09 -1.15 2.76
CA TYR A 53 -16.34 -0.05 3.33
C TYR A 53 -16.10 -0.25 4.83
N GLU A 54 -17.12 -0.48 5.62
CA GLU A 54 -17.00 -0.73 7.08
C GLU A 54 -16.15 -1.97 7.36
N MET A 55 -16.32 -3.03 6.57
CA MET A 55 -15.65 -4.32 6.79
C MET A 55 -14.15 -4.28 6.51
N PHE A 56 -13.69 -3.57 5.46
CA PHE A 56 -12.32 -3.70 4.96
C PHE A 56 -11.52 -2.41 4.96
N TYR A 57 -12.18 -1.25 4.84
CA TYR A 57 -11.48 -0.02 4.50
C TYR A 57 -11.41 0.97 5.65
N LYS A 58 -12.51 1.22 6.33
CA LYS A 58 -12.63 2.28 7.33
C LYS A 58 -11.58 2.18 8.41
N HIS A 59 -11.71 1.20 9.29
CA HIS A 59 -10.84 1.10 10.46
C HIS A 59 -9.38 0.79 10.11
N TYR A 60 -9.15 0.03 9.03
CA TYR A 60 -7.79 -0.16 8.52
C TYR A 60 -7.15 1.18 8.12
N THR A 61 -7.88 2.00 7.37
CA THR A 61 -7.40 3.30 6.90
C THR A 61 -7.23 4.29 8.05
N GLU A 62 -8.18 4.34 8.97
CA GLU A 62 -8.08 5.18 10.17
C GLU A 62 -6.87 4.83 11.03
N LYS A 63 -6.57 3.54 11.25
CA LYS A 63 -5.34 3.09 11.92
C LYS A 63 -4.08 3.47 11.14
N GLN A 64 -4.09 3.29 9.82
CA GLN A 64 -2.94 3.59 8.97
C GLN A 64 -2.62 5.09 8.92
N TRP A 65 -3.64 5.94 8.94
CA TRP A 65 -3.49 7.39 8.80
C TRP A 65 -3.57 8.16 10.12
N GLY A 66 -4.09 7.54 11.17
CA GLY A 66 -4.29 8.17 12.48
C GLY A 66 -5.33 9.30 12.46
N MET A 67 -6.29 9.23 11.52
CA MET A 67 -7.35 10.22 11.38
C MET A 67 -8.58 9.61 10.70
N PRO A 68 -9.78 10.20 10.88
CA PRO A 68 -11.02 9.70 10.28
C PRO A 68 -10.98 9.70 8.75
N CYS A 69 -11.59 8.69 8.12
CA CYS A 69 -11.66 8.57 6.67
C CYS A 69 -12.30 9.76 5.96
N LYS A 70 -13.25 10.45 6.61
CA LYS A 70 -13.90 11.66 6.10
C LYS A 70 -12.98 12.90 6.02
N GLU A 71 -11.80 12.84 6.64
CA GLU A 71 -10.80 13.92 6.61
C GLU A 71 -9.66 13.60 5.62
N LEU A 72 -9.65 12.41 5.03
CA LEU A 72 -8.66 11.98 4.06
C LEU A 72 -9.11 12.29 2.64
N ASP A 73 -8.16 12.62 1.76
CA ASP A 73 -8.42 12.92 0.36
C ASP A 73 -8.85 11.66 -0.43
N ALA A 74 -9.80 11.83 -1.35
CA ALA A 74 -10.35 10.74 -2.16
C ALA A 74 -9.30 10.00 -2.99
N SER A 75 -8.21 10.67 -3.40
CA SER A 75 -7.13 10.07 -4.20
C SER A 75 -6.44 8.90 -3.53
N ILE A 76 -6.50 8.79 -2.19
CA ILE A 76 -5.92 7.68 -1.42
C ILE A 76 -6.58 6.35 -1.79
N PHE A 77 -7.89 6.34 -2.07
CA PHE A 77 -8.63 5.14 -2.47
C PHE A 77 -8.25 4.61 -3.86
N SER A 78 -7.79 5.47 -4.75
CA SER A 78 -7.48 5.13 -6.15
C SER A 78 -6.45 3.98 -6.32
N ARG A 79 -5.67 3.71 -5.29
CA ARG A 79 -4.64 2.66 -5.28
C ARG A 79 -5.18 1.25 -5.01
N ILE A 80 -6.44 1.13 -4.64
CA ILE A 80 -7.02 -0.14 -4.20
C ILE A 80 -7.83 -0.73 -5.34
N PRO A 81 -7.38 -1.82 -6.00
CA PRO A 81 -8.11 -2.39 -7.11
C PRO A 81 -9.36 -3.14 -6.65
N ILE A 82 -10.43 -3.02 -7.42
CA ILE A 82 -11.64 -3.86 -7.32
C ILE A 82 -11.68 -4.70 -8.60
N ARG A 83 -11.85 -6.02 -8.47
CA ARG A 83 -11.72 -6.93 -9.59
C ARG A 83 -12.95 -7.81 -9.78
N LEU A 84 -13.43 -7.87 -11.02
CA LEU A 84 -14.54 -8.74 -11.44
C LEU A 84 -14.04 -10.10 -11.97
N ASN A 85 -12.97 -10.63 -11.36
CA ASN A 85 -12.39 -11.93 -11.64
C ASN A 85 -11.78 -12.53 -10.35
N ASN A 86 -11.10 -13.66 -10.46
CA ASN A 86 -10.47 -14.35 -9.31
C ASN A 86 -8.98 -13.96 -9.10
N ASP A 87 -8.50 -12.90 -9.73
CA ASP A 87 -7.12 -12.45 -9.54
C ASP A 87 -6.96 -11.81 -8.14
N GLN A 88 -6.15 -12.45 -7.30
CA GLN A 88 -5.91 -12.04 -5.90
C GLN A 88 -4.65 -11.16 -5.75
N ARG A 89 -3.93 -10.87 -6.84
CA ARG A 89 -2.73 -10.03 -6.77
C ARG A 89 -3.11 -8.60 -6.47
N TYR A 90 -2.36 -7.95 -5.60
CA TYR A 90 -2.60 -6.55 -5.25
C TYR A 90 -2.28 -5.61 -6.43
N PHE A 91 -1.17 -5.86 -7.13
CA PHE A 91 -0.74 -5.07 -8.29
C PHE A 91 -1.23 -5.67 -9.60
N SER A 92 -1.30 -4.82 -10.63
CA SER A 92 -1.69 -5.21 -12.00
C SER A 92 -0.49 -5.46 -12.91
N ASP A 93 0.73 -5.27 -12.40
CA ASP A 93 1.96 -5.40 -13.18
C ASP A 93 2.10 -6.81 -13.75
N ARG A 94 2.60 -6.88 -14.99
CA ARG A 94 2.83 -8.14 -15.69
C ARG A 94 3.86 -9.02 -14.97
N TYR A 95 4.92 -8.39 -14.44
CA TYR A 95 6.00 -9.06 -13.72
C TYR A 95 6.00 -8.59 -12.26
N GLN A 96 5.85 -9.53 -11.37
CA GLN A 96 5.85 -9.29 -9.93
C GLN A 96 6.72 -10.35 -9.27
N GLY A 97 7.62 -9.94 -8.38
CA GLY A 97 8.50 -10.86 -7.70
C GLY A 97 9.48 -10.16 -6.77
N ILE A 98 10.21 -10.95 -6.02
CA ILE A 98 11.28 -10.50 -5.14
C ILE A 98 12.61 -11.02 -5.72
N PRO A 99 13.67 -10.21 -5.77
CA PRO A 99 14.95 -10.66 -6.29
C PRO A 99 15.49 -11.86 -5.50
N LYS A 100 15.75 -12.99 -6.17
CA LYS A 100 16.23 -14.23 -5.53
C LYS A 100 17.50 -14.02 -4.70
N ALA A 101 18.42 -13.17 -5.14
CA ALA A 101 19.66 -12.84 -4.43
C ALA A 101 19.53 -11.61 -3.51
N GLY A 102 18.30 -11.12 -3.28
CA GLY A 102 18.01 -9.94 -2.47
C GLY A 102 18.21 -8.61 -3.20
N PHE A 103 17.64 -7.54 -2.64
CA PHE A 103 17.66 -6.21 -3.24
C PHE A 103 19.06 -5.62 -3.35
N THR A 104 19.95 -5.85 -2.39
CA THR A 104 21.33 -5.37 -2.44
C THR A 104 22.08 -5.91 -3.66
N ALA A 105 21.94 -7.21 -3.96
CA ALA A 105 22.55 -7.83 -5.13
C ALA A 105 21.94 -7.29 -6.44
N MET A 106 20.64 -7.04 -6.46
CA MET A 106 19.96 -6.41 -7.59
C MET A 106 20.52 -4.99 -7.83
N MET A 107 20.58 -4.16 -6.81
CA MET A 107 21.11 -2.80 -6.91
C MET A 107 22.57 -2.79 -7.38
N LYS A 108 23.43 -3.65 -6.81
CA LYS A 108 24.83 -3.78 -7.24
C LYS A 108 24.97 -4.12 -8.73
N ARG A 109 24.06 -4.93 -9.29
CA ARG A 109 24.07 -5.27 -10.73
C ARG A 109 23.62 -4.12 -11.63
N MET A 110 22.87 -3.15 -11.10
CA MET A 110 22.45 -1.96 -11.84
C MET A 110 23.58 -0.91 -11.94
N LEU A 111 24.59 -1.02 -11.10
CA LEU A 111 25.73 -0.10 -11.08
C LEU A 111 26.77 -0.48 -12.12
N ASN A 112 27.47 0.52 -12.66
CA ASN A 112 28.57 0.34 -13.60
C ASN A 112 29.74 1.27 -13.28
N ALA A 113 30.89 1.08 -13.95
CA ALA A 113 32.12 1.79 -13.68
C ALA A 113 32.07 3.31 -13.95
N LYS A 114 31.02 3.81 -14.61
CA LYS A 114 30.83 5.26 -14.86
C LYS A 114 30.05 5.96 -13.74
N MET A 115 29.55 5.20 -12.76
CA MET A 115 28.79 5.73 -11.63
C MET A 115 29.70 5.91 -10.44
N HIS A 116 29.77 7.12 -9.91
CA HIS A 116 30.42 7.41 -8.64
C HIS A 116 29.41 7.31 -7.52
N ILE A 117 29.70 6.49 -6.52
CA ILE A 117 28.81 6.22 -5.40
C ILE A 117 29.50 6.67 -4.13
N LEU A 118 28.88 7.60 -3.43
CA LEU A 118 29.31 8.05 -2.12
C LEU A 118 28.35 7.46 -1.09
N LEU A 119 28.86 6.58 -0.23
CA LEU A 119 28.11 6.01 0.87
C LEU A 119 28.31 6.83 2.14
N ASN A 120 27.33 6.82 3.04
CA ASN A 120 27.34 7.57 4.30
C ASN A 120 27.61 9.08 4.11
N THR A 121 27.16 9.64 2.98
CA THR A 121 27.37 11.03 2.60
C THR A 121 26.01 11.70 2.43
N ASP A 122 25.76 12.72 3.21
CA ASP A 122 24.56 13.56 3.05
C ASP A 122 24.77 14.56 1.91
N TYR A 123 23.75 14.75 1.07
CA TYR A 123 23.79 15.71 -0.02
C TYR A 123 24.11 17.12 0.47
N GLN A 124 23.58 17.54 1.60
CA GLN A 124 23.82 18.87 2.17
C GLN A 124 25.31 19.13 2.50
N GLN A 125 26.06 18.07 2.80
CA GLN A 125 27.49 18.17 3.10
C GLN A 125 28.36 18.41 1.87
N ILE A 126 27.88 17.98 0.70
CA ILE A 126 28.66 17.99 -0.54
C ILE A 126 28.07 18.85 -1.65
N LYS A 127 26.90 19.46 -1.45
CA LYS A 127 26.15 20.17 -2.49
C LYS A 127 26.97 21.27 -3.18
N ASP A 128 27.85 21.93 -2.43
CA ASP A 128 28.70 23.02 -2.93
C ASP A 128 30.01 22.50 -3.52
N GLU A 129 30.35 21.23 -3.37
CA GLU A 129 31.59 20.61 -3.86
C GLU A 129 31.39 19.84 -5.17
N ILE A 130 30.12 19.55 -5.55
CA ILE A 130 29.79 18.77 -6.74
C ILE A 130 29.15 19.65 -7.82
N SER A 131 29.58 19.41 -9.07
CA SER A 131 28.98 20.04 -10.25
C SER A 131 28.15 19.03 -11.03
N TYR A 132 26.93 19.40 -11.46
CA TYR A 132 26.04 18.55 -12.23
C TYR A 132 25.18 19.35 -13.20
N GLU A 133 24.80 18.74 -14.30
CA GLU A 133 23.86 19.34 -15.26
C GLU A 133 22.40 19.18 -14.78
N LYS A 134 22.11 18.09 -14.08
CA LYS A 134 20.77 17.78 -13.56
C LYS A 134 20.87 17.09 -12.20
N LEU A 135 20.11 17.59 -11.25
CA LEU A 135 19.92 16.96 -9.93
C LEU A 135 18.60 16.20 -9.91
N ILE A 136 18.64 14.94 -9.44
CA ILE A 136 17.47 14.17 -9.06
C ILE A 136 17.57 13.90 -7.56
N TYR A 137 16.86 14.69 -6.77
CA TYR A 137 16.85 14.55 -5.33
C TYR A 137 15.70 13.65 -4.88
N THR A 138 16.02 12.56 -4.18
CA THR A 138 15.05 11.56 -3.69
C THR A 138 14.86 11.59 -2.17
N GLY A 139 15.53 12.51 -1.48
CA GLY A 139 15.35 12.76 -0.06
C GLY A 139 14.06 13.55 0.26
N PRO A 140 13.83 13.86 1.55
CA PRO A 140 12.68 14.67 1.96
C PRO A 140 12.73 16.07 1.33
N LEU A 141 11.61 16.48 0.72
CA LEU A 141 11.53 17.74 0.00
C LEU A 141 11.75 18.97 0.91
N ASP A 142 11.19 18.92 2.10
CA ASP A 142 11.35 19.95 3.12
C ASP A 142 12.80 20.09 3.60
N ALA A 143 13.52 18.96 3.73
CA ALA A 143 14.94 18.96 4.06
C ALA A 143 15.81 19.55 2.92
N TYR A 144 15.41 19.35 1.65
CA TYR A 144 16.10 19.98 0.52
C TYR A 144 16.11 21.52 0.62
N TYR A 145 15.01 22.09 1.10
CA TYR A 145 14.84 23.52 1.31
C TYR A 145 15.16 23.99 2.74
N ASP A 146 15.95 23.22 3.49
CA ASP A 146 16.36 23.54 4.86
C ASP A 146 15.16 23.91 5.77
N TYR A 147 14.01 23.28 5.54
CA TYR A 147 12.75 23.49 6.27
C TYR A 147 12.26 24.94 6.30
N CYS A 148 12.63 25.78 5.32
CA CYS A 148 12.29 27.20 5.29
C CYS A 148 10.78 27.50 5.28
N TYR A 149 9.96 26.51 4.87
CA TYR A 149 8.49 26.57 4.94
C TYR A 149 7.90 25.66 6.03
N GLY A 150 8.74 25.18 6.95
CA GLY A 150 8.37 24.21 7.98
C GLY A 150 8.42 22.76 7.51
N HIS A 151 8.12 21.84 8.42
CA HIS A 151 8.12 20.40 8.14
C HIS A 151 6.86 19.97 7.41
N LEU A 152 7.00 19.11 6.41
CA LEU A 152 5.86 18.43 5.81
C LEU A 152 5.29 17.38 6.78
N PRO A 153 3.95 17.18 6.80
CA PRO A 153 3.33 16.20 7.67
C PRO A 153 3.60 14.78 7.15
N TYR A 154 4.48 14.06 7.85
CA TYR A 154 4.74 12.64 7.60
C TYR A 154 3.94 11.75 8.55
N ARG A 155 3.75 10.50 8.16
CA ARG A 155 3.21 9.45 9.03
C ARG A 155 4.30 8.46 9.36
N CYS A 156 4.45 8.16 10.64
CA CYS A 156 5.40 7.16 11.13
C CYS A 156 4.72 5.81 11.28
N LEU A 157 5.44 4.74 10.92
CA LEU A 157 5.02 3.37 11.19
C LEU A 157 5.82 2.82 12.36
N ARG A 158 5.13 2.19 13.29
CA ARG A 158 5.75 1.42 14.37
C ARG A 158 5.80 -0.04 13.95
N PHE A 159 7.01 -0.61 13.88
CA PHE A 159 7.22 -2.04 13.63
C PHE A 159 7.49 -2.74 14.94
N ALA A 160 6.78 -3.84 15.19
CA ALA A 160 7.10 -4.80 16.23
C ALA A 160 7.63 -6.07 15.54
N PHE A 161 8.83 -6.53 15.95
CA PHE A 161 9.43 -7.75 15.42
C PHE A 161 9.29 -8.83 16.48
N GLU A 162 8.71 -9.97 16.08
CA GLU A 162 8.48 -11.12 16.94
C GLU A 162 9.05 -12.37 16.28
N THR A 163 9.57 -13.28 17.10
CA THR A 163 10.05 -14.60 16.67
C THR A 163 9.20 -15.66 17.36
N HIS A 164 8.62 -16.55 16.57
CA HIS A 164 7.80 -17.65 17.04
C HIS A 164 8.45 -18.99 16.65
N ASP A 165 8.48 -19.94 17.58
CA ASP A 165 8.98 -21.28 17.33
C ASP A 165 7.92 -22.13 16.61
N THR A 166 7.68 -21.75 15.34
CA THR A 166 6.75 -22.45 14.44
C THR A 166 7.22 -22.36 13.00
N PRO A 167 7.05 -23.44 12.22
CA PRO A 167 7.37 -23.44 10.80
C PRO A 167 6.54 -22.42 9.99
N SER A 168 5.31 -22.15 10.40
CA SER A 168 4.42 -21.19 9.77
C SER A 168 3.49 -20.59 10.82
N TYR A 169 3.52 -19.28 10.97
CA TYR A 169 2.70 -18.55 11.92
C TYR A 169 1.29 -18.26 11.36
N GLN A 170 1.20 -17.93 10.09
CA GLN A 170 -0.06 -17.58 9.44
C GLN A 170 -0.18 -18.23 8.05
N GLN A 171 -1.39 -18.24 7.49
CA GLN A 171 -1.66 -18.92 6.22
C GLN A 171 -1.09 -18.17 5.00
N ALA A 172 -1.04 -16.84 5.06
CA ALA A 172 -0.54 -15.98 3.99
C ALA A 172 0.66 -15.15 4.45
N ALA A 173 1.48 -14.68 3.50
CA ALA A 173 2.62 -13.83 3.79
C ALA A 173 2.22 -12.52 4.49
N VAL A 174 1.06 -11.97 4.14
CA VAL A 174 0.51 -10.75 4.74
C VAL A 174 -0.96 -11.00 5.08
N ILE A 175 -1.34 -10.73 6.33
CA ILE A 175 -2.74 -10.71 6.78
C ILE A 175 -3.03 -9.34 7.37
N ASN A 176 -4.08 -8.69 6.86
CA ASN A 176 -4.58 -7.41 7.36
C ASN A 176 -5.62 -7.63 8.47
N TYR A 177 -5.58 -6.77 9.47
CA TYR A 177 -6.51 -6.75 10.61
C TYR A 177 -7.23 -5.40 10.66
N PRO A 178 -8.31 -5.22 9.89
CA PRO A 178 -9.02 -3.95 9.86
C PRO A 178 -9.68 -3.61 11.20
N ASN A 179 -10.30 -4.57 11.89
CA ASN A 179 -11.25 -4.30 12.97
C ASN A 179 -10.79 -4.71 14.37
N ASP A 180 -9.96 -5.77 14.52
CA ASP A 180 -9.85 -6.48 15.80
C ASP A 180 -8.68 -6.03 16.70
N TYR A 181 -7.64 -5.37 16.15
CA TYR A 181 -6.40 -5.06 16.87
C TYR A 181 -5.93 -3.65 16.57
N ASP A 182 -5.02 -3.12 17.40
CA ASP A 182 -4.42 -1.80 17.20
C ASP A 182 -3.45 -1.75 16.01
N TYR A 183 -2.88 -2.89 15.61
CA TYR A 183 -2.02 -2.98 14.43
C TYR A 183 -2.83 -3.21 13.15
N THR A 184 -2.24 -2.79 12.03
CA THR A 184 -2.90 -2.89 10.71
C THR A 184 -2.68 -4.24 10.04
N ARG A 185 -1.50 -4.87 10.23
CA ARG A 185 -1.14 -6.13 9.57
C ARG A 185 -0.03 -6.89 10.28
N ILE A 186 0.01 -8.18 10.01
CA ILE A 186 1.18 -9.02 10.31
C ILE A 186 1.79 -9.49 8.99
N THR A 187 3.12 -9.39 8.88
CA THR A 187 3.89 -9.88 7.73
C THR A 187 4.83 -11.00 8.17
N GLU A 188 4.67 -12.18 7.61
CA GLU A 188 5.58 -13.29 7.78
C GLU A 188 6.57 -13.31 6.62
N PHE A 189 7.73 -12.67 6.82
CA PHE A 189 8.70 -12.40 5.75
C PHE A 189 9.26 -13.64 5.08
N LYS A 190 9.46 -14.75 5.80
CA LYS A 190 9.94 -16.00 5.23
C LYS A 190 9.05 -16.56 4.13
N LYS A 191 7.75 -16.24 4.12
CA LYS A 191 6.82 -16.62 3.05
C LYS A 191 6.96 -15.76 1.79
N LEU A 192 7.65 -14.62 1.88
CA LEU A 192 7.97 -13.76 0.74
C LEU A 192 9.32 -14.11 0.12
N THR A 193 10.27 -14.56 0.94
CA THR A 193 11.67 -14.74 0.51
C THR A 193 12.05 -16.20 0.29
N GLY A 194 11.29 -17.14 0.77
CA GLY A 194 11.55 -18.59 0.69
C GLY A 194 12.35 -19.11 1.85
#